data_27b4925625ebc10cc897637aa3b3361f
#
_entry.id   27b4925625ebc10cc897637aa3b3361f
#
_cell.length_a   1.000
_cell.length_b   1.000
_cell.length_c   1.000
_cell.angle_alpha   90.00
_cell.angle_beta   90.00
_cell.angle_gamma   90.00
#
_symmetry.space_group_name_H-M   'P 1'
#
loop_
_entity.id
_entity.type
_entity.pdbx_description
1 polymer ?
#
loop_
_entity_poly.entity_id
_entity_poly.type
_entity_poly.pdbx_seq_one_letter_code
_entity_poly.pdbx_strand_id
1 'polypeptide(L)'
;MLDTSNGFFEISDELTIFPGFSFEQFKHTRCYKNQDGVRIIYLDEQQIIDNRKYIVSLFFRNGKIYMVSLICCDKEFSEKDEDKRKILHDDILNELGINQQMEYSWGKISSDYDARSNVSSIDIMYF
;
A
#
# COMPACT_ATOMS: atom_id res chain seq x y z
N MET A 1 -3.64 -8.05 6.13
CA MET A 1 -4.47 -7.29 7.08
C MET A 1 -3.65 -6.23 7.80
N LEU A 2 -4.21 -5.07 7.99
CA LEU A 2 -3.55 -3.95 8.67
C LEU A 2 -4.00 -3.86 10.12
N ASP A 3 -3.02 -3.77 11.03
CA ASP A 3 -3.28 -3.50 12.44
C ASP A 3 -3.01 -2.01 12.69
N THR A 4 -4.08 -1.25 12.89
CA THR A 4 -3.96 0.20 13.05
C THR A 4 -3.36 0.61 14.40
N SER A 5 -3.31 -0.30 15.37
CA SER A 5 -2.72 0.00 16.66
C SER A 5 -1.19 0.13 16.62
N ASN A 6 -0.52 -0.55 15.70
CA ASN A 6 0.93 -0.60 15.63
C ASN A 6 1.51 -0.40 14.23
N GLY A 7 0.67 -0.33 13.20
CA GLY A 7 1.12 -0.14 11.82
C GLY A 7 1.64 -1.40 11.12
N PHE A 8 1.49 -2.57 11.73
CA PHE A 8 1.86 -3.82 11.09
C PHE A 8 0.86 -4.13 9.99
N PHE A 9 1.37 -4.42 8.81
CA PHE A 9 0.56 -4.71 7.65
C PHE A 9 1.00 -6.02 7.02
N GLU A 10 0.21 -7.07 7.23
CA GLU A 10 0.46 -8.37 6.62
C GLU A 10 -0.10 -8.38 5.20
N ILE A 11 0.80 -8.36 4.22
CA ILE A 11 0.45 -8.39 2.80
C ILE A 11 0.22 -9.83 2.36
N SER A 12 1.07 -10.75 2.83
CA SER A 12 0.97 -12.17 2.53
C SER A 12 1.64 -12.96 3.66
N ASP A 13 1.56 -14.29 3.59
CA ASP A 13 2.24 -15.18 4.55
C ASP A 13 3.76 -14.93 4.59
N GLU A 14 4.31 -14.35 3.54
CA GLU A 14 5.75 -14.18 3.37
C GLU A 14 6.21 -12.75 3.55
N LEU A 15 5.28 -11.79 3.64
CA LEU A 15 5.64 -10.38 3.70
C LEU A 15 4.75 -9.61 4.66
N THR A 16 5.35 -9.14 5.74
CA THR A 16 4.71 -8.22 6.69
C THR A 16 5.54 -6.95 6.78
N ILE A 17 4.90 -5.81 6.56
CA ILE A 17 5.52 -4.50 6.65
C ILE A 17 5.20 -3.92 8.02
N PHE A 18 6.14 -3.20 8.60
CA PHE A 18 5.96 -2.57 9.91
C PHE A 18 6.80 -1.31 9.99
N PRO A 19 6.55 -0.43 10.98
CA PRO A 19 7.39 0.76 11.15
C PRO A 19 8.86 0.39 11.32
N GLY A 20 9.73 0.99 10.51
CA GLY A 20 11.15 0.69 10.52
C GLY A 20 11.57 -0.51 9.67
N PHE A 21 10.64 -1.13 8.97
CA PHE A 21 10.97 -2.24 8.07
C PHE A 21 12.03 -1.79 7.07
N SER A 22 13.13 -2.57 6.96
CA SER A 22 14.28 -2.19 6.15
C SER A 22 14.31 -2.93 4.82
N PHE A 23 15.00 -2.34 3.85
CA PHE A 23 15.27 -3.01 2.58
C PHE A 23 16.05 -4.31 2.80
N GLU A 24 16.98 -4.31 3.77
CA GLU A 24 17.72 -5.53 4.10
C GLU A 24 16.79 -6.65 4.57
N GLN A 25 15.77 -6.32 5.36
CA GLN A 25 14.75 -7.30 5.77
C GLN A 25 13.94 -7.77 4.56
N PHE A 26 13.62 -6.85 3.64
CA PHE A 26 12.91 -7.21 2.41
C PHE A 26 13.70 -8.22 1.59
N LYS A 27 15.01 -8.08 1.52
CA LYS A 27 15.88 -8.98 0.75
C LYS A 27 15.82 -10.44 1.23
N HIS A 28 15.40 -10.67 2.45
CA HIS A 28 15.25 -12.02 3.01
C HIS A 28 13.88 -12.63 2.75
N THR A 29 13.00 -11.92 2.03
CA THR A 29 11.68 -12.43 1.68
C THR A 29 11.70 -13.00 0.26
N ARG A 30 10.72 -13.84 -0.05
CA ARG A 30 10.56 -14.37 -1.42
C ARG A 30 10.10 -13.32 -2.42
N CYS A 31 9.66 -12.17 -1.94
CA CYS A 31 9.25 -11.07 -2.81
C CYS A 31 10.43 -10.31 -3.41
N TYR A 32 11.63 -10.52 -2.87
CA TYR A 32 12.84 -9.91 -3.40
C TYR A 32 13.23 -10.55 -4.73
N LYS A 33 13.41 -9.74 -5.77
CA LYS A 33 13.75 -10.16 -7.12
C LYS A 33 14.94 -9.35 -7.65
N ASN A 34 15.93 -9.10 -6.79
CA ASN A 34 17.14 -8.35 -7.15
C ASN A 34 16.86 -6.88 -7.51
N GLN A 35 15.94 -6.24 -6.80
CA GLN A 35 15.59 -4.84 -7.02
C GLN A 35 16.48 -3.88 -6.24
N ASP A 36 17.78 -4.14 -6.19
CA ASP A 36 18.72 -3.25 -5.50
C ASP A 36 18.81 -1.89 -6.20
N GLY A 37 18.90 -0.84 -5.43
CA GLY A 37 19.13 0.50 -5.95
C GLY A 37 17.88 1.22 -6.43
N VAL A 38 16.69 0.61 -6.33
CA VAL A 38 15.44 1.27 -6.70
C VAL A 38 14.74 1.79 -5.45
N ARG A 39 13.98 2.88 -5.62
CA ARG A 39 13.22 3.50 -4.51
C ARG A 39 11.83 2.91 -4.38
N ILE A 40 11.27 2.43 -5.49
CA ILE A 40 9.91 1.91 -5.56
C ILE A 40 10.00 0.47 -6.04
N ILE A 41 9.38 -0.43 -5.28
CA ILE A 41 9.31 -1.84 -5.63
C ILE A 41 7.85 -2.18 -5.89
N TYR A 42 7.58 -2.64 -7.11
CA TYR A 42 6.26 -3.16 -7.47
C TYR A 42 6.28 -4.67 -7.25
N LEU A 43 5.35 -5.18 -6.45
CA LEU A 43 5.24 -6.63 -6.28
C LEU A 43 4.74 -7.23 -7.60
N ASP A 44 5.36 -8.33 -8.03
CA ASP A 44 5.14 -8.91 -9.37
C ASP A 44 3.70 -9.33 -9.61
N GLU A 45 3.03 -9.84 -8.58
CA GLU A 45 1.68 -10.34 -8.70
C GLU A 45 0.72 -9.49 -7.89
N GLN A 46 -0.55 -9.47 -8.32
CA GLN A 46 -1.60 -8.87 -7.51
C GLN A 46 -1.71 -9.63 -6.19
N GLN A 47 -1.84 -8.89 -5.12
CA GLN A 47 -1.94 -9.46 -3.78
C GLN A 47 -3.41 -9.54 -3.35
N ILE A 48 -3.76 -10.64 -2.69
CA ILE A 48 -5.10 -10.79 -2.13
C ILE A 48 -5.01 -10.48 -0.64
N ILE A 49 -5.66 -9.40 -0.24
CA ILE A 49 -5.67 -8.93 1.15
C ILE A 49 -7.13 -8.73 1.55
N ASP A 50 -7.56 -9.43 2.61
CA ASP A 50 -8.94 -9.36 3.09
C ASP A 50 -9.98 -9.59 1.98
N ASN A 51 -9.72 -10.60 1.13
CA ASN A 51 -10.57 -11.03 0.01
C ASN A 51 -10.68 -10.00 -1.13
N ARG A 52 -9.77 -9.04 -1.21
CA ARG A 52 -9.70 -8.08 -2.31
C ARG A 52 -8.35 -8.15 -2.99
N LYS A 53 -8.32 -7.86 -4.28
CA LYS A 53 -7.09 -7.87 -5.09
C LYS A 53 -6.50 -6.47 -5.16
N TYR A 54 -5.18 -6.39 -4.96
CA TYR A 54 -4.46 -5.11 -5.00
C TYR A 54 -3.18 -5.22 -5.80
N ILE A 55 -2.85 -4.14 -6.48
CA ILE A 55 -1.48 -3.88 -6.94
C ILE A 55 -0.80 -3.19 -5.78
N VAL A 56 0.34 -3.73 -5.34
CA VAL A 56 1.06 -3.24 -4.16
C VAL A 56 2.41 -2.70 -4.57
N SER A 57 2.72 -1.49 -4.13
CA SER A 57 4.02 -0.86 -4.33
C SER A 57 4.61 -0.51 -2.97
N LEU A 58 5.92 -0.78 -2.82
CA LEU A 58 6.68 -0.48 -1.61
C LEU A 58 7.65 0.66 -1.91
N PHE A 59 7.65 1.68 -1.06
CA PHE A 59 8.52 2.84 -1.20
C PHE A 59 9.54 2.87 -0.07
N PHE A 60 10.83 2.83 -0.44
CA PHE A 60 11.92 2.88 0.52
C PHE A 60 12.67 4.20 0.41
N ARG A 61 13.12 4.72 1.56
CA ARG A 61 13.95 5.91 1.66
C ARG A 61 15.05 5.64 2.68
N ASN A 62 16.31 5.84 2.27
CA ASN A 62 17.46 5.57 3.13
C ASN A 62 17.45 4.15 3.69
N GLY A 63 17.02 3.17 2.85
CA GLY A 63 16.96 1.77 3.23
C GLY A 63 15.81 1.37 4.13
N LYS A 64 14.86 2.27 4.39
CA LYS A 64 13.69 1.98 5.23
C LYS A 64 12.38 2.27 4.51
N ILE A 65 11.38 1.48 4.84
CA ILE A 65 10.03 1.70 4.31
C ILE A 65 9.50 3.05 4.78
N TYR A 66 8.90 3.81 3.88
CA TYR A 66 8.18 5.00 4.27
C TYR A 66 6.75 5.03 3.74
N MET A 67 6.43 4.21 2.75
CA MET A 67 5.06 4.13 2.25
C MET A 67 4.79 2.80 1.57
N VAL A 68 3.57 2.29 1.77
CA VAL A 68 3.01 1.20 0.98
C VAL A 68 1.80 1.77 0.26
N SER A 69 1.74 1.61 -1.07
CA SER A 69 0.64 2.08 -1.88
C SER A 69 -0.16 0.90 -2.42
N LEU A 70 -1.49 0.98 -2.28
CA LEU A 70 -2.41 -0.07 -2.69
C LEU A 70 -3.37 0.46 -3.74
N ILE A 71 -3.53 -0.28 -4.83
CA ILE A 71 -4.54 0.02 -5.84
C ILE A 71 -5.46 -1.20 -5.95
N CYS A 72 -6.73 -1.04 -5.59
CA CYS A 72 -7.69 -2.14 -5.66
C CYS A 72 -8.05 -2.46 -7.11
N CYS A 73 -7.92 -3.73 -7.49
CA CYS A 73 -8.15 -4.22 -8.84
C CYS A 73 -9.43 -5.05 -8.96
N ASP A 74 -10.28 -5.06 -7.95
CA ASP A 74 -11.54 -5.82 -7.99
C ASP A 74 -12.48 -5.32 -9.07
N LYS A 75 -12.34 -4.06 -9.46
CA LYS A 75 -13.15 -3.43 -10.48
C LYS A 75 -12.25 -2.70 -11.46
N GLU A 76 -12.54 -2.83 -12.75
CA GLU A 76 -11.81 -2.11 -13.79
C GLU A 76 -12.39 -0.72 -13.98
N PHE A 77 -11.51 0.24 -14.22
CA PHE A 77 -11.87 1.62 -14.54
C PHE A 77 -11.14 2.04 -15.81
N SER A 78 -11.83 2.75 -16.69
CA SER A 78 -11.18 3.36 -17.85
C SER A 78 -10.32 4.54 -17.38
N GLU A 79 -9.42 5.02 -18.25
CA GLU A 79 -8.60 6.20 -17.93
C GLU A 79 -9.44 7.41 -17.55
N LYS A 80 -10.60 7.58 -18.19
CA LYS A 80 -11.54 8.68 -17.89
C LYS A 80 -12.15 8.57 -16.51
N ASP A 81 -12.28 7.36 -15.98
CA ASP A 81 -13.00 7.09 -14.74
C ASP A 81 -12.07 6.69 -13.59
N GLU A 82 -10.74 6.85 -13.77
CA GLU A 82 -9.78 6.46 -12.73
C GLU A 82 -10.02 7.20 -11.41
N ASP A 83 -10.49 8.45 -11.46
CA ASP A 83 -10.83 9.22 -10.27
C ASP A 83 -11.95 8.56 -9.46
N LYS A 84 -12.80 7.76 -10.09
CA LYS A 84 -13.87 7.03 -9.41
C LYS A 84 -13.36 5.85 -8.60
N ARG A 85 -12.15 5.36 -8.88
CA ARG A 85 -11.52 4.33 -8.06
C ARG A 85 -11.31 4.81 -6.63
N LYS A 86 -11.10 6.11 -6.44
CA LYS A 86 -11.00 6.69 -5.10
C LYS A 86 -12.26 6.41 -4.27
N ILE A 87 -13.43 6.43 -4.90
CA ILE A 87 -14.69 6.13 -4.21
C ILE A 87 -14.67 4.70 -3.67
N LEU A 88 -14.19 3.75 -4.50
CA LEU A 88 -14.02 2.36 -4.07
C LEU A 88 -13.03 2.27 -2.89
N HIS A 89 -11.91 2.97 -2.97
CA HIS A 89 -10.92 3.00 -1.88
C HIS A 89 -11.50 3.60 -0.60
N ASP A 90 -12.28 4.68 -0.73
CA ASP A 90 -12.95 5.30 0.41
C ASP A 90 -13.90 4.31 1.10
N ASP A 91 -14.66 3.55 0.30
CA ASP A 91 -15.57 2.54 0.81
C ASP A 91 -14.82 1.41 1.54
N ILE A 92 -13.68 0.98 1.00
CA ILE A 92 -12.84 -0.03 1.65
C ILE A 92 -12.36 0.47 3.01
N LEU A 93 -11.86 1.68 3.08
CA LEU A 93 -11.41 2.26 4.36
C LEU A 93 -12.56 2.39 5.35
N ASN A 94 -13.74 2.79 4.90
CA ASN A 94 -14.92 2.87 5.76
C ASN A 94 -15.29 1.51 6.34
N GLU A 95 -15.23 0.45 5.55
CA GLU A 95 -15.48 -0.92 6.03
C GLU A 95 -14.51 -1.33 7.14
N LEU A 96 -13.28 -0.80 7.10
CA LEU A 96 -12.25 -1.07 8.09
C LEU A 96 -12.30 -0.12 9.29
N GLY A 97 -13.26 0.81 9.31
CA GLY A 97 -13.37 1.80 10.37
C GLY A 97 -12.33 2.91 10.28
N ILE A 98 -11.77 3.13 9.09
CA ILE A 98 -10.73 4.13 8.84
C ILE A 98 -11.33 5.26 8.01
N ASN A 99 -11.14 6.51 8.45
CA ASN A 99 -11.53 7.67 7.65
C ASN A 99 -10.61 7.81 6.43
N GLN A 100 -11.05 8.58 5.43
CA GLN A 100 -10.29 8.79 4.20
C GLN A 100 -8.89 9.36 4.43
N GLN A 101 -8.66 9.95 5.61
CA GLN A 101 -7.35 10.40 6.04
C GLN A 101 -7.27 10.30 7.56
N MET A 102 -6.36 9.46 8.06
CA MET A 102 -6.22 9.22 9.50
C MET A 102 -4.76 9.13 9.90
N GLU A 103 -4.42 9.82 10.99
CA GLU A 103 -3.08 9.77 11.57
C GLU A 103 -3.06 8.88 12.82
N TYR A 104 -1.93 8.19 12.98
CA TYR A 104 -1.62 7.33 14.11
C TYR A 104 -0.24 7.67 14.62
N SER A 105 0.14 7.16 15.80
CA SER A 105 1.48 7.40 16.34
C SER A 105 2.60 6.88 15.42
N TRP A 106 2.34 5.83 14.66
CA TRP A 106 3.33 5.18 13.79
C TRP A 106 3.31 5.70 12.35
N GLY A 107 2.28 6.42 11.93
CA GLY A 107 2.14 6.87 10.57
C GLY A 107 0.75 7.37 10.24
N LYS A 108 0.39 7.31 8.97
CA LYS A 108 -0.94 7.72 8.52
C LYS A 108 -1.43 6.89 7.35
N ILE A 109 -2.76 6.85 7.19
CA ILE A 109 -3.44 6.18 6.08
C ILE A 109 -4.27 7.21 5.34
N SER A 110 -4.21 7.21 4.02
CA SER A 110 -5.01 8.11 3.19
C SER A 110 -5.51 7.41 1.94
N SER A 111 -6.64 7.89 1.41
CA SER A 111 -7.16 7.52 0.11
C SER A 111 -7.09 8.76 -0.76
N ASP A 112 -6.33 8.71 -1.84
CA ASP A 112 -6.04 9.87 -2.67
C ASP A 112 -6.20 9.57 -4.15
N TYR A 113 -6.51 10.61 -4.91
CA TYR A 113 -6.44 10.61 -6.36
C TYR A 113 -5.45 11.68 -6.80
N ASP A 114 -4.44 11.28 -7.57
CA ASP A 114 -3.46 12.20 -8.13
C ASP A 114 -3.84 12.49 -9.60
N ALA A 115 -4.32 13.70 -9.86
CA ALA A 115 -4.74 14.11 -11.20
C ALA A 115 -3.57 14.15 -12.19
N ARG A 116 -2.35 14.40 -11.74
CA ARG A 116 -1.17 14.45 -12.60
C ARG A 116 -0.84 13.12 -13.22
N SER A 117 -0.83 12.07 -12.40
CA SER A 117 -0.52 10.71 -12.83
C SER A 117 -1.77 9.91 -13.19
N ASN A 118 -2.96 10.45 -12.90
CA ASN A 118 -4.24 9.76 -13.06
C ASN A 118 -4.25 8.43 -12.32
N VAL A 119 -3.88 8.47 -11.03
CA VAL A 119 -3.81 7.28 -10.17
C VAL A 119 -4.55 7.53 -8.88
N SER A 120 -5.45 6.61 -8.53
CA SER A 120 -6.08 6.54 -7.22
C SER A 120 -5.38 5.46 -6.40
N SER A 121 -5.07 5.75 -5.14
CA SER A 121 -4.40 4.77 -4.26
C SER A 121 -4.80 4.94 -2.81
N ILE A 122 -4.67 3.84 -2.05
CA ILE A 122 -4.66 3.87 -0.60
C ILE A 122 -3.18 3.87 -0.20
N ASP A 123 -2.77 4.87 0.55
CA ASP A 123 -1.37 5.02 0.95
C ASP A 123 -1.24 4.84 2.46
N ILE A 124 -0.36 3.92 2.85
CA ILE A 124 0.01 3.70 4.25
C ILE A 124 1.41 4.28 4.40
N MET A 125 1.52 5.38 5.12
CA MET A 125 2.79 6.08 5.31
C MET A 125 3.31 5.84 6.72
N TYR A 126 4.60 5.53 6.81
CA TYR A 126 5.30 5.31 8.07
C TYR A 126 6.16 6.53 8.40
N PHE A 127 6.12 6.93 9.65
CA PHE A 127 6.94 8.05 10.14
C PHE A 127 8.38 7.63 10.40
#